data_69417995af505b78552c5c243239cd84
#
_entry.id   69417995af505b78552c5c243239cd84
#
_cell.length_a   1.000
_cell.length_b   1.000
_cell.length_c   1.000
_cell.angle_alpha   90.00
_cell.angle_beta   90.00
_cell.angle_gamma   90.00
#
_symmetry.space_group_name_H-M   'P 1'
#
loop_
_entity.id
_entity.type
_entity.pdbx_description
1 polymer ?
#
loop_
_entity_poly.entity_id
_entity_poly.type
_entity_poly.pdbx_seq_one_letter_code
_entity_poly.pdbx_strand_id
1 'polypeptide(L)'
;MRGKPGVGHSTKVRNRRIRFVDMEPQHGHDIVTTIDVNIQDAAEKAMRKMLTSLDGTEIGVAMVMEVATGDIKAIVNLMKSEKDGNFYEMKNNAISDLMEPGSTFKTASIMVGLEDGTIKKNERVDCSGGLYPMHGRTMRDHNWRKGGYGVLSVSEILEQSSNIGVSRLIDKAYHNTPQKYVDGLKELGVGVPLNVPFVGKGEPIIPQPNSKKRYWSKTDLAWMSIGYVTQLTPIHTLTFYNGIANNGRMMKPRFVKAEIDNGIVVREFPTEVIRDKMCSQHTLDDIHDILEKVVSKGLGKRAGNGGKYFKVSGKTGTAQMAATGGKGYHSGTPRYMVSFCGYYPSEAPKYSTIVC
;
A
#
# COMPACT_ATOMS: atom_id res chain seq x y z
N MET A 1 2.32 -17.57 -23.45
CA MET A 1 1.25 -16.67 -22.99
C MET A 1 0.29 -16.31 -24.12
N ARG A 2 0.43 -15.22 -24.84
CA ARG A 2 -0.54 -14.90 -25.92
C ARG A 2 -0.22 -15.73 -27.16
N GLY A 3 -1.21 -16.45 -27.71
CA GLY A 3 -1.08 -17.14 -28.99
C GLY A 3 -0.89 -16.19 -30.16
N LYS A 4 -0.61 -16.74 -31.33
CA LYS A 4 -0.53 -15.98 -32.58
C LYS A 4 -1.84 -16.17 -33.35
N PRO A 5 -2.47 -15.09 -33.86
CA PRO A 5 -3.64 -15.24 -34.70
C PRO A 5 -3.29 -15.97 -35.99
N GLY A 6 -4.18 -16.82 -36.47
CA GLY A 6 -4.08 -17.40 -37.79
C GLY A 6 -4.18 -16.33 -38.89
N VAL A 7 -3.60 -16.59 -40.01
CA VAL A 7 -3.70 -15.75 -41.20
C VAL A 7 -4.49 -16.51 -42.28
N GLY A 8 -5.40 -15.81 -42.92
CA GLY A 8 -6.19 -16.39 -44.00
C GLY A 8 -6.67 -15.33 -44.95
N HIS A 9 -6.91 -15.74 -46.19
CA HIS A 9 -7.50 -14.89 -47.21
C HIS A 9 -8.84 -15.44 -47.68
N SER A 10 -9.62 -14.60 -48.29
CA SER A 10 -10.88 -15.04 -48.92
C SER A 10 -10.92 -14.66 -50.39
N THR A 11 -11.26 -15.63 -51.22
CA THR A 11 -11.38 -15.43 -52.67
C THR A 11 -12.83 -15.67 -53.11
N LYS A 12 -13.30 -14.88 -54.05
CA LYS A 12 -14.65 -15.05 -54.61
C LYS A 12 -14.57 -16.01 -55.81
N VAL A 13 -15.19 -17.18 -55.66
CA VAL A 13 -15.29 -18.18 -56.72
C VAL A 13 -16.76 -18.37 -57.04
N ARG A 14 -17.18 -18.07 -58.30
CA ARG A 14 -18.57 -18.23 -58.80
C ARG A 14 -19.63 -17.74 -57.83
N ASN A 15 -19.59 -16.50 -57.42
CA ASN A 15 -20.52 -15.86 -56.44
C ASN A 15 -20.48 -16.38 -55.00
N ARG A 16 -19.56 -17.24 -54.63
CA ARG A 16 -19.33 -17.68 -53.25
C ARG A 16 -17.99 -17.17 -52.76
N ARG A 17 -17.94 -16.68 -51.49
CA ARG A 17 -16.66 -16.37 -50.79
C ARG A 17 -16.15 -17.65 -50.16
N ILE A 18 -14.98 -18.11 -50.59
CA ILE A 18 -14.25 -19.23 -49.98
C ILE A 18 -13.15 -18.64 -49.13
N ARG A 19 -13.06 -19.08 -47.87
CA ARG A 19 -11.96 -18.71 -46.95
C ARG A 19 -10.92 -19.80 -46.98
N PHE A 20 -9.67 -19.37 -47.12
CA PHE A 20 -8.49 -20.23 -47.06
C PHE A 20 -7.71 -19.85 -45.80
N VAL A 21 -7.19 -20.83 -45.07
CA VAL A 21 -6.30 -20.63 -43.93
C VAL A 21 -4.88 -20.77 -44.47
N ASP A 22 -4.13 -19.68 -44.47
CA ASP A 22 -2.74 -19.64 -44.91
C ASP A 22 -1.79 -20.04 -43.80
N MET A 23 -2.18 -19.73 -42.56
CA MET A 23 -1.45 -20.11 -41.36
C MET A 23 -2.45 -20.38 -40.22
N GLU A 24 -2.38 -21.55 -39.64
CA GLU A 24 -3.21 -21.90 -38.48
C GLU A 24 -2.89 -21.03 -37.28
N PRO A 25 -3.90 -20.71 -36.44
CA PRO A 25 -3.65 -20.00 -35.18
C PRO A 25 -2.81 -20.88 -34.25
N GLN A 26 -1.85 -20.26 -33.56
CA GLN A 26 -1.09 -20.92 -32.52
C GLN A 26 -1.73 -20.58 -31.15
N HIS A 27 -2.12 -21.60 -30.39
CA HIS A 27 -2.61 -21.40 -29.05
C HIS A 27 -1.53 -20.76 -28.16
N GLY A 28 -1.96 -19.96 -27.21
CA GLY A 28 -1.08 -19.45 -26.14
C GLY A 28 -0.91 -20.51 -25.08
N HIS A 29 0.08 -20.30 -24.22
CA HIS A 29 0.32 -21.16 -23.07
C HIS A 29 -0.62 -20.82 -21.91
N ASP A 30 -0.97 -21.80 -21.10
CA ASP A 30 -1.71 -21.62 -19.86
C ASP A 30 -0.81 -20.99 -18.78
N ILE A 31 -1.43 -20.25 -17.87
CA ILE A 31 -0.74 -19.57 -16.78
C ILE A 31 -1.22 -20.10 -15.45
N VAL A 32 -0.30 -20.61 -14.64
CA VAL A 32 -0.57 -20.93 -13.23
C VAL A 32 -0.32 -19.69 -12.39
N THR A 33 -1.40 -19.10 -11.89
CA THR A 33 -1.31 -17.91 -11.03
C THR A 33 -1.02 -18.27 -9.58
N THR A 34 -0.70 -17.27 -8.77
CA THR A 34 -0.53 -17.42 -7.31
C THR A 34 -1.83 -17.28 -6.55
N ILE A 35 -2.91 -16.86 -7.23
CA ILE A 35 -4.23 -16.61 -6.61
C ILE A 35 -4.77 -17.90 -5.96
N ASP A 36 -5.25 -17.74 -4.73
CA ASP A 36 -6.04 -18.74 -4.03
C ASP A 36 -7.52 -18.36 -4.15
N VAL A 37 -8.31 -19.20 -4.81
CA VAL A 37 -9.72 -18.89 -5.09
C VAL A 37 -10.56 -18.69 -3.82
N ASN A 38 -10.25 -19.39 -2.74
CA ASN A 38 -10.99 -19.25 -1.48
C ASN A 38 -10.67 -17.90 -0.81
N ILE A 39 -9.39 -17.49 -0.84
CA ILE A 39 -8.96 -16.20 -0.29
C ILE A 39 -9.49 -15.06 -1.17
N GLN A 40 -9.45 -15.20 -2.49
CA GLN A 40 -9.99 -14.24 -3.45
C GLN A 40 -11.49 -14.02 -3.22
N ASP A 41 -12.27 -15.09 -3.16
CA ASP A 41 -13.72 -15.06 -2.92
C ASP A 41 -14.07 -14.42 -1.58
N ALA A 42 -13.34 -14.77 -0.52
CA ALA A 42 -13.55 -14.19 0.81
C ALA A 42 -13.25 -12.68 0.81
N ALA A 43 -12.15 -12.27 0.17
CA ALA A 43 -11.76 -10.86 0.06
C ALA A 43 -12.79 -10.05 -0.76
N GLU A 44 -13.23 -10.58 -1.91
CA GLU A 44 -14.22 -9.90 -2.76
C GLU A 44 -15.57 -9.76 -2.06
N LYS A 45 -16.09 -10.83 -1.46
CA LYS A 45 -17.35 -10.81 -0.71
C LYS A 45 -17.30 -9.81 0.44
N ALA A 46 -16.20 -9.77 1.20
CA ALA A 46 -16.02 -8.82 2.28
C ALA A 46 -15.95 -7.37 1.78
N MET A 47 -15.20 -7.11 0.70
CA MET A 47 -15.10 -5.79 0.10
C MET A 47 -16.46 -5.32 -0.46
N ARG A 48 -17.13 -6.15 -1.23
CA ARG A 48 -18.44 -5.85 -1.80
C ARG A 48 -19.47 -5.53 -0.72
N LYS A 49 -19.52 -6.34 0.34
CA LYS A 49 -20.37 -6.10 1.51
C LYS A 49 -20.10 -4.74 2.15
N MET A 50 -18.83 -4.39 2.32
CA MET A 50 -18.43 -3.11 2.92
C MET A 50 -18.84 -1.94 2.02
N LEU A 51 -18.51 -1.98 0.74
CA LEU A 51 -18.81 -0.92 -0.22
C LEU A 51 -20.32 -0.66 -0.37
N THR A 52 -21.14 -1.72 -0.32
CA THR A 52 -22.61 -1.60 -0.41
C THR A 52 -23.25 -1.13 0.91
N SER A 53 -22.56 -1.27 2.04
CA SER A 53 -23.06 -0.85 3.36
C SER A 53 -22.73 0.60 3.71
N LEU A 54 -21.90 1.29 2.94
CA LEU A 54 -21.45 2.65 3.20
C LEU A 54 -21.86 3.57 2.05
N ASP A 55 -22.55 4.65 2.38
CA ASP A 55 -22.90 5.67 1.40
C ASP A 55 -21.67 6.45 0.94
N GLY A 56 -21.67 6.86 -0.34
CA GLY A 56 -20.62 7.69 -0.92
C GLY A 56 -19.32 6.96 -1.24
N THR A 57 -19.27 5.63 -1.12
CA THR A 57 -18.10 4.85 -1.55
C THR A 57 -18.07 4.73 -3.08
N GLU A 58 -16.87 4.83 -3.65
CA GLU A 58 -16.67 4.78 -5.10
C GLU A 58 -15.72 3.66 -5.52
N ILE A 59 -14.68 3.38 -4.73
CA ILE A 59 -13.63 2.43 -5.06
C ILE A 59 -13.29 1.62 -3.81
N GLY A 60 -13.07 0.32 -4.00
CA GLY A 60 -12.52 -0.57 -2.99
C GLY A 60 -11.40 -1.42 -3.55
N VAL A 61 -10.29 -1.48 -2.82
CA VAL A 61 -9.13 -2.30 -3.14
C VAL A 61 -8.83 -3.20 -1.95
N ALA A 62 -8.63 -4.49 -2.20
CA ALA A 62 -8.10 -5.42 -1.21
C ALA A 62 -7.03 -6.31 -1.86
N MET A 63 -5.93 -6.52 -1.14
CA MET A 63 -4.91 -7.48 -1.54
C MET A 63 -4.49 -8.33 -0.34
N VAL A 64 -4.19 -9.60 -0.61
CA VAL A 64 -3.59 -10.53 0.35
C VAL A 64 -2.32 -11.09 -0.27
N MET A 65 -1.20 -11.02 0.45
CA MET A 65 0.12 -11.47 0.03
C MET A 65 0.68 -12.46 1.05
N GLU A 66 1.18 -13.58 0.59
CA GLU A 66 1.87 -14.56 1.43
C GLU A 66 3.22 -14.01 1.86
N VAL A 67 3.49 -14.04 3.16
CA VAL A 67 4.66 -13.35 3.74
C VAL A 67 5.97 -13.95 3.23
N ALA A 68 6.09 -15.27 3.26
CA ALA A 68 7.35 -15.95 2.96
C ALA A 68 7.75 -15.92 1.47
N THR A 69 6.78 -15.85 0.56
CA THR A 69 7.00 -16.03 -0.88
C THR A 69 6.78 -14.79 -1.72
N GLY A 70 5.99 -13.85 -1.22
CA GLY A 70 5.52 -12.71 -2.01
C GLY A 70 4.34 -13.04 -2.94
N ASP A 71 3.78 -14.25 -2.87
CA ASP A 71 2.64 -14.66 -3.68
C ASP A 71 1.41 -13.82 -3.39
N ILE A 72 0.84 -13.22 -4.40
CA ILE A 72 -0.45 -12.55 -4.29
C ILE A 72 -1.54 -13.63 -4.30
N LYS A 73 -2.20 -13.81 -3.15
CA LYS A 73 -3.27 -14.80 -2.97
C LYS A 73 -4.64 -14.24 -3.29
N ALA A 74 -4.81 -12.93 -3.16
CA ALA A 74 -6.01 -12.24 -3.60
C ALA A 74 -5.69 -10.81 -4.05
N ILE A 75 -6.42 -10.35 -5.06
CA ILE A 75 -6.39 -8.96 -5.54
C ILE A 75 -7.79 -8.59 -6.00
N VAL A 76 -8.42 -7.64 -5.31
CA VAL A 76 -9.78 -7.17 -5.55
C VAL A 76 -9.73 -5.69 -5.89
N ASN A 77 -10.39 -5.30 -6.97
CA ASN A 77 -10.47 -3.92 -7.45
C ASN A 77 -11.92 -3.61 -7.85
N LEU A 78 -12.73 -3.14 -6.93
CA LEU A 78 -14.13 -2.83 -7.19
C LEU A 78 -14.33 -1.33 -7.37
N MET A 79 -14.97 -0.95 -8.46
CA MET A 79 -15.33 0.44 -8.76
C MET A 79 -16.84 0.55 -8.99
N LYS A 80 -17.43 1.62 -8.46
CA LYS A 80 -18.85 1.91 -8.65
C LYS A 80 -19.10 2.34 -10.09
N SER A 81 -20.03 1.66 -10.75
CA SER A 81 -20.49 2.00 -12.09
C SER A 81 -21.45 3.19 -12.03
N GLU A 82 -21.20 4.21 -12.84
CA GLU A 82 -22.11 5.35 -12.99
C GLU A 82 -23.44 4.95 -13.65
N LYS A 83 -23.46 3.85 -14.38
CA LYS A 83 -24.62 3.40 -15.14
C LYS A 83 -25.73 2.82 -14.27
N ASP A 84 -25.37 2.04 -13.24
CA ASP A 84 -26.31 1.26 -12.44
C ASP A 84 -26.03 1.30 -10.93
N GLY A 85 -24.95 1.97 -10.52
CA GLY A 85 -24.54 2.10 -9.13
C GLY A 85 -23.92 0.85 -8.51
N ASN A 86 -23.79 -0.24 -9.26
CA ASN A 86 -23.17 -1.47 -8.81
C ASN A 86 -21.64 -1.40 -8.88
N PHE A 87 -20.98 -2.33 -8.18
CA PHE A 87 -19.52 -2.40 -8.14
C PHE A 87 -18.99 -3.52 -9.05
N TYR A 88 -18.01 -3.16 -9.90
CA TYR A 88 -17.39 -4.06 -10.89
C TYR A 88 -15.88 -3.95 -10.88
N GLU A 89 -15.22 -5.02 -11.28
CA GLU A 89 -13.78 -5.03 -11.62
C GLU A 89 -13.59 -4.30 -12.96
N MET A 90 -13.10 -3.05 -12.93
CA MET A 90 -12.92 -2.23 -14.14
C MET A 90 -11.48 -1.82 -14.38
N LYS A 91 -10.73 -1.55 -13.33
CA LYS A 91 -9.33 -1.11 -13.38
C LYS A 91 -8.55 -1.75 -12.24
N ASN A 92 -7.29 -2.07 -12.47
CA ASN A 92 -6.42 -2.59 -11.42
C ASN A 92 -5.84 -1.45 -10.58
N ASN A 93 -6.69 -0.85 -9.76
CA ASN A 93 -6.34 0.29 -8.88
C ASN A 93 -5.24 -0.08 -7.88
N ALA A 94 -5.17 -1.34 -7.44
CA ALA A 94 -4.15 -1.85 -6.53
C ALA A 94 -2.72 -1.62 -7.05
N ILE A 95 -2.54 -1.63 -8.36
CA ILE A 95 -1.22 -1.54 -9.03
C ILE A 95 -1.04 -0.20 -9.73
N SER A 96 -2.11 0.40 -10.25
CA SER A 96 -2.03 1.60 -11.09
C SER A 96 -2.18 2.91 -10.34
N ASP A 97 -2.95 2.95 -9.25
CA ASP A 97 -3.34 4.22 -8.65
C ASP A 97 -2.29 4.72 -7.67
N LEU A 98 -1.71 5.84 -8.02
CA LEU A 98 -0.82 6.60 -7.13
C LEU A 98 -1.68 7.45 -6.18
N MET A 99 -1.52 7.21 -4.90
CA MET A 99 -2.24 7.94 -3.86
C MET A 99 -1.33 8.25 -2.67
N GLU A 100 -1.65 9.29 -1.95
CA GLU A 100 -0.97 9.61 -0.70
C GLU A 100 -1.35 8.54 0.34
N PRO A 101 -0.37 7.77 0.89
CA PRO A 101 -0.65 6.65 1.77
C PRO A 101 -1.23 7.05 3.13
N GLY A 102 -1.15 8.33 3.47
CA GLY A 102 -1.61 8.85 4.75
C GLY A 102 -0.95 8.14 5.94
N SER A 103 -1.71 7.91 6.99
CA SER A 103 -1.16 7.41 8.27
C SER A 103 -0.53 6.01 8.22
N THR A 104 -0.71 5.23 7.17
CA THR A 104 0.06 3.98 7.00
C THR A 104 1.54 4.26 6.80
N PHE A 105 1.90 5.40 6.24
CA PHE A 105 3.27 5.84 6.03
C PHE A 105 4.03 6.18 7.32
N LYS A 106 3.33 6.52 8.40
CA LYS A 106 3.94 6.85 9.70
C LYS A 106 4.79 5.71 10.24
N THR A 107 4.47 4.47 9.93
CA THR A 107 5.27 3.30 10.26
C THR A 107 6.69 3.43 9.67
N ALA A 108 6.79 3.74 8.38
CA ALA A 108 8.09 3.95 7.74
C ALA A 108 8.85 5.14 8.34
N SER A 109 8.15 6.24 8.61
CA SER A 109 8.76 7.43 9.23
C SER A 109 9.38 7.15 10.59
N ILE A 110 8.66 6.45 11.46
CA ILE A 110 9.19 6.07 12.76
C ILE A 110 10.32 5.04 12.64
N MET A 111 10.23 4.08 11.71
CA MET A 111 11.31 3.11 11.48
C MET A 111 12.61 3.78 11.06
N VAL A 112 12.57 4.83 10.22
CA VAL A 112 13.79 5.60 9.87
C VAL A 112 14.46 6.16 11.11
N GLY A 113 13.70 6.77 12.00
CA GLY A 113 14.25 7.37 13.22
C GLY A 113 14.71 6.35 14.27
N LEU A 114 14.04 5.20 14.36
CA LEU A 114 14.48 4.08 15.22
C LEU A 114 15.80 3.49 14.70
N GLU A 115 15.90 3.27 13.38
CA GLU A 115 17.05 2.63 12.75
C GLU A 115 18.33 3.48 12.87
N ASP A 116 18.23 4.78 12.71
CA ASP A 116 19.39 5.66 12.86
C ASP A 116 19.60 6.19 14.28
N GLY A 117 18.78 5.74 15.24
CA GLY A 117 18.89 6.05 16.66
C GLY A 117 18.48 7.48 17.05
N THR A 118 17.91 8.26 16.13
CA THR A 118 17.43 9.64 16.42
C THR A 118 16.11 9.64 17.17
N ILE A 119 15.34 8.54 17.13
CA ILE A 119 14.09 8.34 17.83
C ILE A 119 14.21 7.08 18.71
N LYS A 120 13.71 7.15 19.95
CA LYS A 120 13.64 6.01 20.86
C LYS A 120 12.19 5.63 21.12
N LYS A 121 11.85 4.34 21.14
CA LYS A 121 10.47 3.81 21.34
C LYS A 121 9.73 4.43 22.51
N ASN A 122 10.42 4.68 23.63
CA ASN A 122 9.84 5.22 24.85
C ASN A 122 10.01 6.74 24.98
N GLU A 123 10.57 7.43 23.97
CA GLU A 123 10.68 8.89 23.97
C GLU A 123 9.27 9.50 24.06
N ARG A 124 9.12 10.51 24.92
CA ARG A 124 7.85 11.20 25.12
C ARG A 124 7.82 12.50 24.34
N VAL A 125 6.72 12.71 23.65
CA VAL A 125 6.49 13.86 22.78
C VAL A 125 5.20 14.56 23.19
N ASP A 126 5.26 15.85 23.37
CA ASP A 126 4.07 16.67 23.57
C ASP A 126 3.33 16.85 22.23
N CYS A 127 2.14 16.25 22.12
CA CYS A 127 1.23 16.39 21.00
C CYS A 127 0.22 17.54 21.20
N SER A 128 0.40 18.33 22.25
CA SER A 128 -0.41 19.50 22.57
C SER A 128 -1.93 19.20 22.67
N GLY A 129 -2.75 20.22 22.55
CA GLY A 129 -4.21 20.13 22.51
C GLY A 129 -4.75 19.67 21.15
N GLY A 130 -3.94 18.98 20.33
CA GLY A 130 -4.34 18.46 19.01
C GLY A 130 -4.17 19.46 17.87
N LEU A 131 -3.64 20.66 18.13
CA LEU A 131 -3.25 21.67 17.15
C LEU A 131 -1.80 22.10 17.44
N TYR A 132 -0.97 22.10 16.40
CA TYR A 132 0.43 22.51 16.52
C TYR A 132 0.88 23.35 15.31
N PRO A 133 1.46 24.54 15.52
CA PRO A 133 2.02 25.36 14.43
C PRO A 133 3.28 24.69 13.89
N MET A 134 3.30 24.43 12.60
CA MET A 134 4.37 23.73 11.89
C MET A 134 4.71 24.49 10.61
N HIS A 135 5.83 25.21 10.59
CA HIS A 135 6.35 25.93 9.40
C HIS A 135 5.31 26.83 8.70
N GLY A 136 4.55 27.62 9.51
CA GLY A 136 3.53 28.54 8.98
C GLY A 136 2.19 27.89 8.63
N ARG A 137 2.02 26.58 8.91
CA ARG A 137 0.74 25.87 8.82
C ARG A 137 0.39 25.22 10.15
N THR A 138 -0.85 24.78 10.31
CA THR A 138 -1.30 24.08 11.51
C THR A 138 -1.38 22.59 11.23
N MET A 139 -0.54 21.79 11.92
CA MET A 139 -0.69 20.34 12.01
C MET A 139 -1.82 20.00 12.96
N ARG A 140 -2.64 19.01 12.61
CA ARG A 140 -3.82 18.65 13.40
C ARG A 140 -3.88 17.15 13.66
N ASP A 141 -4.18 16.78 14.90
CA ASP A 141 -4.63 15.43 15.24
C ASP A 141 -6.14 15.31 15.07
N HIS A 142 -6.63 14.10 14.84
CA HIS A 142 -8.05 13.87 14.54
C HIS A 142 -8.97 14.22 15.74
N ASN A 143 -8.44 14.18 16.97
CA ASN A 143 -9.16 14.50 18.20
C ASN A 143 -8.98 15.96 18.69
N TRP A 144 -8.49 16.88 17.85
CA TRP A 144 -8.20 18.26 18.22
C TRP A 144 -9.39 19.01 18.84
N ARG A 145 -10.62 18.67 18.38
CA ARG A 145 -11.85 19.24 18.96
C ARG A 145 -12.20 18.68 20.35
N LYS A 146 -11.53 17.61 20.78
CA LYS A 146 -11.70 16.95 22.08
C LYS A 146 -10.53 17.19 23.01
N GLY A 147 -9.67 18.19 22.74
CA GLY A 147 -8.55 18.58 23.59
C GLY A 147 -7.20 17.91 23.25
N GLY A 148 -7.10 17.16 22.16
CA GLY A 148 -5.85 16.53 21.75
C GLY A 148 -5.43 15.35 22.63
N TYR A 149 -4.15 15.00 22.55
CA TYR A 149 -3.59 13.84 23.27
C TYR A 149 -2.61 14.20 24.40
N GLY A 150 -2.18 15.46 24.49
CA GLY A 150 -1.12 15.84 25.42
C GLY A 150 0.20 15.13 25.11
N VAL A 151 0.81 14.52 26.10
CA VAL A 151 2.13 13.87 25.96
C VAL A 151 1.99 12.38 25.73
N LEU A 152 2.51 11.90 24.60
CA LEU A 152 2.51 10.49 24.18
C LEU A 152 3.94 9.94 24.06
N SER A 153 4.12 8.64 24.29
CA SER A 153 5.30 7.89 23.85
C SER A 153 5.26 7.64 22.35
N VAL A 154 6.40 7.27 21.75
CA VAL A 154 6.47 6.92 20.31
C VAL A 154 5.51 5.76 19.97
N SER A 155 5.38 4.76 20.85
CA SER A 155 4.39 3.71 20.70
C SER A 155 2.97 4.26 20.66
N GLU A 156 2.58 5.07 21.64
CA GLU A 156 1.25 5.67 21.73
C GLU A 156 0.96 6.63 20.56
N ILE A 157 1.97 7.31 20.02
CA ILE A 157 1.85 8.14 18.81
C ILE A 157 1.35 7.32 17.61
N LEU A 158 1.90 6.11 17.40
CA LEU A 158 1.42 5.22 16.35
C LEU A 158 0.08 4.56 16.68
N GLU A 159 -0.14 4.16 17.95
CA GLU A 159 -1.41 3.62 18.44
C GLU A 159 -2.58 4.58 18.21
N GLN A 160 -2.38 5.85 18.55
CA GLN A 160 -3.35 6.93 18.38
C GLN A 160 -3.27 7.64 17.03
N SER A 161 -2.30 7.24 16.20
CA SER A 161 -2.07 7.84 14.88
C SER A 161 -1.90 9.37 14.92
N SER A 162 -1.20 9.91 15.95
CA SER A 162 -0.98 11.35 16.07
C SER A 162 -0.15 11.88 14.90
N ASN A 163 -0.68 12.86 14.19
CA ASN A 163 0.04 13.61 13.16
C ASN A 163 1.12 14.49 13.79
N ILE A 164 0.75 15.15 14.87
CA ILE A 164 1.64 16.07 15.59
C ILE A 164 2.84 15.32 16.15
N GLY A 165 2.60 14.17 16.78
CA GLY A 165 3.68 13.37 17.35
C GLY A 165 4.72 12.95 16.32
N VAL A 166 4.27 12.35 15.22
CA VAL A 166 5.19 11.91 14.14
C VAL A 166 5.89 13.10 13.49
N SER A 167 5.16 14.15 13.11
CA SER A 167 5.75 15.29 12.41
C SER A 167 6.79 16.02 13.28
N ARG A 168 6.54 16.17 14.59
CA ARG A 168 7.51 16.78 15.54
C ARG A 168 8.77 15.94 15.69
N LEU A 169 8.64 14.62 15.80
CA LEU A 169 9.80 13.72 15.87
C LEU A 169 10.68 13.82 14.63
N ILE A 170 10.08 13.70 13.47
CA ILE A 170 10.82 13.73 12.20
C ILE A 170 11.39 15.12 11.91
N ASP A 171 10.64 16.17 12.17
CA ASP A 171 11.14 17.54 12.00
C ASP A 171 12.31 17.84 12.96
N LYS A 172 12.20 17.45 14.23
CA LYS A 172 13.30 17.58 15.22
C LYS A 172 14.56 16.84 14.74
N ALA A 173 14.41 15.63 14.20
CA ALA A 173 15.54 14.78 13.82
C ALA A 173 16.20 15.19 12.50
N TYR A 174 15.42 15.68 11.52
CA TYR A 174 15.86 15.77 10.13
C TYR A 174 15.65 17.16 9.48
N HIS A 175 15.17 18.15 10.22
CA HIS A 175 14.90 19.49 9.66
C HIS A 175 16.08 20.07 8.88
N ASN A 176 17.29 19.95 9.45
CA ASN A 176 18.52 20.45 8.84
C ASN A 176 19.14 19.48 7.81
N THR A 177 18.69 18.24 7.78
CA THR A 177 19.20 17.16 6.92
C THR A 177 18.07 16.34 6.30
N PRO A 178 17.10 16.97 5.59
CA PRO A 178 15.92 16.25 5.12
C PRO A 178 16.24 15.15 4.11
N GLN A 179 17.38 15.25 3.39
CA GLN A 179 17.84 14.19 2.49
C GLN A 179 18.14 12.89 3.26
N LYS A 180 18.72 12.99 4.48
CA LYS A 180 18.99 11.82 5.32
C LYS A 180 17.71 11.02 5.64
N TYR A 181 16.60 11.73 5.90
CA TYR A 181 15.30 11.08 6.10
C TYR A 181 14.80 10.36 4.84
N VAL A 182 14.91 11.00 3.67
CA VAL A 182 14.48 10.41 2.40
C VAL A 182 15.36 9.23 2.01
N ASP A 183 16.67 9.32 2.26
CA ASP A 183 17.60 8.20 2.06
C ASP A 183 17.27 7.02 2.99
N GLY A 184 16.94 7.29 4.26
CA GLY A 184 16.46 6.28 5.20
C GLY A 184 15.19 5.57 4.73
N LEU A 185 14.22 6.30 4.18
CA LEU A 185 13.02 5.69 3.56
C LEU A 185 13.41 4.73 2.42
N LYS A 186 14.36 5.13 1.58
CA LYS A 186 14.87 4.31 0.48
C LYS A 186 15.60 3.06 0.99
N GLU A 187 16.39 3.21 2.04
CA GLU A 187 17.10 2.09 2.69
C GLU A 187 16.13 1.09 3.32
N LEU A 188 15.02 1.55 3.87
CA LEU A 188 13.92 0.68 4.31
C LEU A 188 13.15 0.03 3.15
N GLY A 189 13.41 0.39 1.90
CA GLY A 189 12.72 -0.15 0.73
C GLY A 189 11.39 0.53 0.41
N VAL A 190 11.10 1.70 0.97
CA VAL A 190 9.87 2.44 0.63
C VAL A 190 9.95 2.92 -0.82
N GLY A 191 8.94 2.57 -1.62
CA GLY A 191 8.82 3.00 -3.01
C GLY A 191 9.86 2.40 -3.96
N VAL A 192 10.48 1.27 -3.61
CA VAL A 192 11.37 0.55 -4.54
C VAL A 192 10.59 0.06 -5.77
N PRO A 193 11.21 0.04 -6.97
CA PRO A 193 10.58 -0.51 -8.16
C PRO A 193 10.24 -1.99 -7.98
N LEU A 194 8.96 -2.34 -8.09
CA LEU A 194 8.51 -3.73 -7.91
C LEU A 194 8.60 -4.57 -9.19
N ASN A 195 8.73 -3.93 -10.35
CA ASN A 195 8.83 -4.59 -11.66
C ASN A 195 7.77 -5.68 -11.89
N VAL A 196 6.52 -5.40 -11.44
CA VAL A 196 5.40 -6.30 -11.68
C VAL A 196 5.03 -6.34 -13.17
N PRO A 197 4.54 -7.49 -13.69
CA PRO A 197 4.36 -7.72 -15.14
C PRO A 197 3.02 -7.14 -15.67
N PHE A 198 2.67 -5.91 -15.26
CA PHE A 198 1.44 -5.25 -15.67
C PHE A 198 1.71 -3.96 -16.43
N VAL A 199 0.92 -3.72 -17.46
CA VAL A 199 0.89 -2.44 -18.18
C VAL A 199 0.11 -1.42 -17.37
N GLY A 200 0.55 -0.16 -17.36
CA GLY A 200 -0.13 0.92 -16.65
C GLY A 200 0.07 0.88 -15.13
N LYS A 201 1.12 0.21 -14.66
CA LYS A 201 1.50 0.25 -13.23
C LYS A 201 1.92 1.67 -12.83
N GLY A 202 1.55 2.08 -11.63
CA GLY A 202 1.98 3.35 -11.05
C GLY A 202 3.42 3.25 -10.53
N GLU A 203 4.23 4.26 -10.84
CA GLU A 203 5.59 4.37 -10.29
C GLU A 203 5.59 5.32 -9.09
N PRO A 204 6.13 4.92 -7.93
CA PRO A 204 6.15 5.73 -6.72
C PRO A 204 6.76 7.12 -6.92
N ILE A 205 6.19 8.11 -6.26
CA ILE A 205 6.71 9.48 -6.24
C ILE A 205 7.10 9.83 -4.80
N ILE A 206 8.40 9.85 -4.53
CA ILE A 206 8.98 10.29 -3.26
C ILE A 206 9.82 11.54 -3.55
N PRO A 207 9.34 12.74 -3.17
CA PRO A 207 10.06 13.97 -3.40
C PRO A 207 11.44 13.96 -2.75
N GLN A 208 12.41 14.55 -3.45
CA GLN A 208 13.80 14.63 -3.04
C GLN A 208 14.14 16.08 -2.69
N PRO A 209 14.70 16.38 -1.50
CA PRO A 209 15.07 17.74 -1.12
C PRO A 209 16.03 18.42 -2.11
N ASN A 210 16.94 17.64 -2.69
CA ASN A 210 17.97 18.13 -3.63
C ASN A 210 17.53 18.04 -5.11
N SER A 211 16.24 17.81 -5.40
CA SER A 211 15.76 17.69 -6.77
C SER A 211 15.68 19.04 -7.46
N LYS A 212 16.23 19.12 -8.68
CA LYS A 212 16.03 20.28 -9.56
C LYS A 212 14.63 20.32 -10.22
N LYS A 213 13.89 19.21 -10.16
CA LYS A 213 12.57 19.09 -10.82
C LYS A 213 11.41 19.61 -9.99
N ARG A 214 11.57 19.68 -8.67
CA ARG A 214 10.53 20.11 -7.74
C ARG A 214 11.16 20.89 -6.58
N TYR A 215 10.58 22.02 -6.26
CA TYR A 215 10.96 22.80 -5.08
C TYR A 215 10.58 22.05 -3.80
N TRP A 216 11.53 21.93 -2.88
CA TRP A 216 11.31 21.41 -1.54
C TRP A 216 10.85 22.55 -0.62
N SER A 217 9.62 22.47 -0.15
CA SER A 217 9.06 23.49 0.74
C SER A 217 9.42 23.22 2.21
N LYS A 218 9.33 24.25 3.05
CA LYS A 218 9.57 24.12 4.49
C LYS A 218 8.60 23.13 5.17
N THR A 219 7.44 22.87 4.59
CA THR A 219 6.43 21.96 5.12
C THR A 219 6.59 20.52 4.62
N ASP A 220 7.37 20.27 3.56
CA ASP A 220 7.41 18.95 2.91
C ASP A 220 7.85 17.84 3.85
N LEU A 221 8.88 18.04 4.66
CA LEU A 221 9.36 17.02 5.61
C LEU A 221 8.27 16.61 6.59
N ALA A 222 7.63 17.58 7.24
CA ALA A 222 6.60 17.33 8.25
C ALA A 222 5.35 16.64 7.64
N TRP A 223 4.92 17.07 6.46
CA TRP A 223 3.76 16.46 5.77
C TRP A 223 4.11 15.10 5.17
N MET A 224 5.30 14.92 4.62
CA MET A 224 5.78 13.62 4.15
C MET A 224 5.80 12.60 5.27
N SER A 225 6.23 12.99 6.46
CA SER A 225 6.31 12.09 7.63
C SER A 225 4.97 11.46 8.02
N ILE A 226 3.86 12.09 7.66
CA ILE A 226 2.51 11.60 7.93
C ILE A 226 1.80 11.06 6.69
N GLY A 227 2.55 10.88 5.59
CA GLY A 227 2.10 10.23 4.36
C GLY A 227 1.40 11.13 3.36
N TYR A 228 1.62 12.45 3.43
CA TYR A 228 1.28 13.39 2.36
C TYR A 228 2.52 13.72 1.51
N VAL A 229 2.33 14.37 0.38
CA VAL A 229 3.42 14.76 -0.53
C VAL A 229 4.06 13.58 -1.27
N THR A 230 4.06 12.39 -0.69
CA THR A 230 4.52 11.13 -1.27
C THR A 230 3.35 10.39 -1.91
N GLN A 231 3.56 9.74 -3.06
CA GLN A 231 2.54 8.94 -3.71
C GLN A 231 3.04 7.51 -3.91
N LEU A 232 2.27 6.55 -3.44
CA LEU A 232 2.51 5.11 -3.56
C LEU A 232 1.26 4.43 -4.11
N THR A 233 1.43 3.31 -4.80
CA THR A 233 0.30 2.43 -5.07
C THR A 233 0.03 1.52 -3.87
N PRO A 234 -1.19 0.96 -3.72
CA PRO A 234 -1.48 0.01 -2.64
C PRO A 234 -0.50 -1.16 -2.57
N ILE A 235 -0.06 -1.71 -3.70
CA ILE A 235 0.90 -2.81 -3.73
C ILE A 235 2.27 -2.43 -3.15
N HIS A 236 2.74 -1.18 -3.33
CA HIS A 236 3.99 -0.73 -2.72
C HIS A 236 3.87 -0.66 -1.19
N THR A 237 2.76 -0.13 -0.68
CA THR A 237 2.48 -0.10 0.76
C THR A 237 2.39 -1.52 1.31
N LEU A 238 1.67 -2.43 0.64
CA LEU A 238 1.58 -3.83 1.04
C LEU A 238 2.94 -4.51 1.08
N THR A 239 3.77 -4.32 0.04
CA THR A 239 5.11 -4.93 -0.05
C THR A 239 6.02 -4.46 1.07
N PHE A 240 5.94 -3.19 1.47
CA PHE A 240 6.67 -2.67 2.61
C PHE A 240 6.25 -3.35 3.92
N TYR A 241 4.94 -3.47 4.19
CA TYR A 241 4.43 -4.16 5.38
C TYR A 241 4.69 -5.67 5.34
N ASN A 242 4.69 -6.28 4.16
CA ASN A 242 5.09 -7.68 3.99
C ASN A 242 6.56 -7.89 4.39
N GLY A 243 7.44 -6.96 4.03
CA GLY A 243 8.84 -7.00 4.45
C GLY A 243 9.00 -6.92 5.97
N ILE A 244 8.23 -6.06 6.66
CA ILE A 244 8.19 -6.03 8.13
C ILE A 244 7.73 -7.41 8.65
N ALA A 245 6.60 -7.91 8.16
CA ALA A 245 6.04 -9.21 8.57
C ALA A 245 7.01 -10.38 8.34
N ASN A 246 7.86 -10.30 7.32
CA ASN A 246 8.87 -11.30 6.96
C ASN A 246 10.24 -11.04 7.62
N ASN A 247 10.22 -10.49 8.81
CA ASN A 247 11.41 -10.22 9.62
C ASN A 247 12.48 -9.39 8.86
N GLY A 248 12.03 -8.40 8.10
CA GLY A 248 12.89 -7.48 7.35
C GLY A 248 13.28 -7.96 5.95
N ARG A 249 12.86 -9.14 5.53
CA ARG A 249 13.12 -9.65 4.19
C ARG A 249 11.98 -9.28 3.24
N MET A 250 12.24 -8.38 2.32
CA MET A 250 11.24 -7.88 1.39
C MET A 250 11.16 -8.75 0.14
N MET A 251 10.02 -9.40 -0.07
CA MET A 251 9.75 -10.25 -1.23
C MET A 251 9.12 -9.44 -2.36
N LYS A 252 9.47 -9.77 -3.60
CA LYS A 252 8.82 -9.21 -4.78
C LYS A 252 7.41 -9.80 -4.93
N PRO A 253 6.37 -8.98 -5.13
CA PRO A 253 5.04 -9.48 -5.42
C PRO A 253 5.03 -10.40 -6.64
N ARG A 254 4.59 -11.64 -6.46
CA ARG A 254 4.51 -12.65 -7.50
C ARG A 254 3.05 -12.96 -7.83
N PHE A 255 2.72 -12.98 -9.13
CA PHE A 255 1.36 -13.23 -9.65
C PHE A 255 1.26 -14.52 -10.45
N VAL A 256 2.39 -15.00 -10.96
CA VAL A 256 2.48 -16.18 -11.82
C VAL A 256 3.52 -17.13 -11.24
N LYS A 257 3.17 -18.41 -11.16
CA LYS A 257 4.06 -19.51 -10.73
C LYS A 257 4.70 -20.22 -11.91
N ALA A 258 3.90 -20.50 -12.92
CA ALA A 258 4.37 -21.28 -14.08
C ALA A 258 3.60 -20.92 -15.36
N GLU A 259 4.22 -21.24 -16.46
CA GLU A 259 3.67 -21.26 -17.82
C GLU A 259 3.62 -22.71 -18.29
N ILE A 260 2.47 -23.14 -18.81
CA ILE A 260 2.21 -24.53 -19.20
C ILE A 260 1.84 -24.56 -20.68
N ASP A 261 2.43 -25.47 -21.43
CA ASP A 261 2.05 -25.81 -22.81
C ASP A 261 1.62 -27.27 -22.86
N ASN A 262 0.38 -27.52 -23.29
CA ASN A 262 -0.21 -28.86 -23.38
C ASN A 262 -0.01 -29.73 -22.15
N GLY A 263 -0.16 -29.14 -20.94
CA GLY A 263 -0.02 -29.82 -19.66
C GLY A 263 1.43 -29.97 -19.14
N ILE A 264 2.42 -29.49 -19.92
CA ILE A 264 3.84 -29.52 -19.54
C ILE A 264 4.29 -28.14 -19.08
N VAL A 265 4.96 -28.06 -17.94
CA VAL A 265 5.57 -26.80 -17.46
C VAL A 265 6.74 -26.46 -18.38
N VAL A 266 6.60 -25.36 -19.12
CA VAL A 266 7.64 -24.85 -20.03
C VAL A 266 8.48 -23.73 -19.40
N ARG A 267 7.94 -23.09 -18.35
CA ARG A 267 8.65 -22.06 -17.61
C ARG A 267 8.14 -21.95 -16.17
N GLU A 268 9.05 -21.86 -15.22
CA GLU A 268 8.75 -21.52 -13.83
C GLU A 268 9.18 -20.08 -13.51
N PHE A 269 8.44 -19.43 -12.61
CA PHE A 269 8.75 -18.11 -12.09
C PHE A 269 9.02 -18.24 -10.59
N PRO A 270 10.28 -18.32 -10.16
CA PRO A 270 10.64 -18.47 -8.77
C PRO A 270 10.27 -17.23 -7.94
N THR A 271 10.30 -17.38 -6.61
CA THR A 271 10.23 -16.25 -5.70
C THR A 271 11.48 -15.39 -5.81
N GLU A 272 11.31 -14.08 -5.77
CA GLU A 272 12.41 -13.12 -5.85
C GLU A 272 12.44 -12.25 -4.58
N VAL A 273 13.64 -12.00 -4.08
CA VAL A 273 13.89 -11.10 -2.95
C VAL A 273 14.28 -9.72 -3.50
N ILE A 274 13.57 -8.68 -3.08
CA ILE A 274 13.92 -7.29 -3.42
C ILE A 274 15.04 -6.82 -2.49
N ARG A 275 14.94 -7.18 -1.21
CA ARG A 275 15.89 -6.77 -0.18
C ARG A 275 15.95 -7.83 0.92
N ASP A 276 17.14 -8.31 1.21
CA ASP A 276 17.33 -9.34 2.24
C ASP A 276 17.18 -8.80 3.67
N LYS A 277 17.48 -7.52 3.87
CA LYS A 277 17.41 -6.87 5.18
C LYS A 277 16.98 -5.41 5.02
N MET A 278 15.81 -5.06 5.56
CA MET A 278 15.28 -3.69 5.53
C MET A 278 15.92 -2.81 6.61
N CYS A 279 16.13 -3.36 7.82
CA CYS A 279 16.66 -2.65 8.98
C CYS A 279 17.24 -3.65 9.99
N SER A 280 17.71 -3.14 11.12
CA SER A 280 18.21 -3.95 12.24
C SER A 280 17.07 -4.76 12.89
N GLN A 281 17.44 -5.86 13.57
CA GLN A 281 16.49 -6.67 14.34
C GLN A 281 15.84 -5.84 15.45
N HIS A 282 16.59 -4.95 16.09
CA HIS A 282 16.07 -4.06 17.13
C HIS A 282 14.93 -3.17 16.62
N THR A 283 15.11 -2.56 15.45
CA THR A 283 14.04 -1.77 14.81
C THR A 283 12.82 -2.62 14.46
N LEU A 284 13.03 -3.86 13.99
CA LEU A 284 11.95 -4.80 13.71
C LEU A 284 11.17 -5.18 14.96
N ASP A 285 11.87 -5.54 16.04
CA ASP A 285 11.25 -5.92 17.31
C ASP A 285 10.40 -4.78 17.87
N ASP A 286 10.92 -3.55 17.82
CA ASP A 286 10.19 -2.36 18.25
C ASP A 286 8.94 -2.10 17.41
N ILE A 287 9.06 -2.19 16.09
CA ILE A 287 7.92 -1.90 15.21
C ILE A 287 6.86 -3.01 15.25
N HIS A 288 7.25 -4.28 15.41
CA HIS A 288 6.31 -5.38 15.62
C HIS A 288 5.45 -5.18 16.87
N ASP A 289 6.08 -4.85 18.00
CA ASP A 289 5.39 -4.55 19.26
C ASP A 289 4.45 -3.34 19.11
N ILE A 290 4.88 -2.29 18.43
CA ILE A 290 4.05 -1.10 18.19
C ILE A 290 2.84 -1.44 17.29
N LEU A 291 3.05 -2.15 16.17
CA LEU A 291 1.96 -2.47 15.24
C LEU A 291 0.92 -3.44 15.84
N GLU A 292 1.34 -4.33 16.73
CA GLU A 292 0.39 -5.15 17.51
C GLU A 292 -0.46 -4.24 18.43
N LYS A 293 0.16 -3.28 19.13
CA LYS A 293 -0.54 -2.34 20.01
C LYS A 293 -1.49 -1.41 19.28
N VAL A 294 -1.18 -1.00 18.05
CA VAL A 294 -2.12 -0.25 17.20
C VAL A 294 -3.45 -0.99 17.06
N VAL A 295 -3.40 -2.32 16.91
CA VAL A 295 -4.61 -3.15 16.75
C VAL A 295 -5.19 -3.58 18.10
N SER A 296 -4.39 -3.94 19.10
CA SER A 296 -4.90 -4.39 20.40
C SER A 296 -5.40 -3.25 21.29
N LYS A 297 -4.77 -2.08 21.23
CA LYS A 297 -5.06 -0.94 22.12
C LYS A 297 -5.49 0.33 21.39
N GLY A 298 -4.96 0.55 20.17
CA GLY A 298 -5.09 1.78 19.41
C GLY A 298 -6.30 1.85 18.47
N LEU A 299 -6.18 2.69 17.45
CA LEU A 299 -7.25 2.94 16.46
C LEU A 299 -7.51 1.76 15.52
N GLY A 300 -6.62 0.76 15.47
CA GLY A 300 -6.77 -0.45 14.67
C GLY A 300 -7.67 -1.52 15.27
N LYS A 301 -8.28 -1.32 16.42
CA LYS A 301 -9.09 -2.33 17.14
C LYS A 301 -10.12 -3.06 16.29
N ARG A 302 -10.74 -2.35 15.34
CA ARG A 302 -11.74 -2.97 14.44
C ARG A 302 -11.14 -4.02 13.51
N ALA A 303 -9.88 -3.87 13.11
CA ALA A 303 -9.16 -4.86 12.30
C ALA A 303 -8.83 -6.13 13.10
N GLY A 304 -8.74 -6.03 14.43
CA GLY A 304 -8.46 -7.14 15.35
C GLY A 304 -9.67 -7.94 15.80
N ASN A 305 -10.89 -7.73 15.26
CA ASN A 305 -12.10 -8.43 15.70
C ASN A 305 -12.05 -9.96 15.49
N GLY A 306 -11.11 -10.47 14.67
CA GLY A 306 -10.79 -11.90 14.57
C GLY A 306 -9.90 -12.44 15.69
N GLY A 307 -9.46 -11.59 16.62
CA GLY A 307 -8.47 -11.87 17.65
C GLY A 307 -8.78 -12.99 18.66
N LYS A 308 -9.94 -13.62 18.57
CA LYS A 308 -10.23 -14.86 19.31
C LYS A 308 -9.31 -16.03 18.87
N TYR A 309 -8.89 -16.01 17.59
CA TYR A 309 -8.11 -17.11 17.01
C TYR A 309 -6.65 -16.74 16.76
N PHE A 310 -6.36 -15.48 16.48
CA PHE A 310 -5.03 -14.95 16.22
C PHE A 310 -5.00 -13.43 16.43
N LYS A 311 -3.83 -12.89 16.71
CA LYS A 311 -3.61 -11.46 16.75
C LYS A 311 -3.31 -10.90 15.37
N VAL A 312 -3.62 -9.63 15.17
CA VAL A 312 -3.34 -8.87 13.95
C VAL A 312 -2.42 -7.71 14.30
N SER A 313 -1.42 -7.46 13.50
CA SER A 313 -0.57 -6.28 13.55
C SER A 313 -0.81 -5.41 12.33
N GLY A 314 -0.81 -4.08 12.48
CA GLY A 314 -0.97 -3.20 11.32
C GLY A 314 -1.25 -1.77 11.69
N LYS A 315 -1.54 -0.96 10.68
CA LYS A 315 -1.78 0.48 10.79
C LYS A 315 -2.98 0.91 9.97
N THR A 316 -3.82 1.72 10.57
CA THR A 316 -4.90 2.42 9.88
C THR A 316 -4.36 3.64 9.14
N GLY A 317 -4.94 3.96 8.00
CA GLY A 317 -4.69 5.16 7.23
C GLY A 317 -5.96 5.94 6.95
N THR A 318 -5.83 7.26 6.90
CA THR A 318 -6.84 8.17 6.38
C THR A 318 -6.08 9.31 5.71
N ALA A 319 -6.29 9.49 4.43
CA ALA A 319 -5.73 10.59 3.66
C ALA A 319 -6.85 11.36 2.99
N GLN A 320 -6.83 12.68 3.11
CA GLN A 320 -7.70 13.52 2.32
C GLN A 320 -7.20 13.52 0.88
N MET A 321 -8.08 13.27 -0.07
CA MET A 321 -7.72 13.29 -1.49
C MET A 321 -7.77 14.71 -2.02
N ALA A 322 -6.76 15.09 -2.80
CA ALA A 322 -6.78 16.37 -3.52
C ALA A 322 -7.88 16.35 -4.60
N ALA A 323 -8.53 17.48 -4.78
CA ALA A 323 -9.53 17.63 -5.84
C ALA A 323 -8.87 17.50 -7.22
N THR A 324 -9.60 16.90 -8.16
CA THR A 324 -9.15 16.78 -9.55
C THR A 324 -8.92 18.16 -10.19
N GLY A 325 -7.94 18.25 -11.10
CA GLY A 325 -7.62 19.50 -11.81
C GLY A 325 -6.74 20.49 -11.04
N GLY A 326 -5.93 20.01 -10.07
CA GLY A 326 -4.91 20.84 -9.40
C GLY A 326 -5.44 21.84 -8.37
N LYS A 327 -6.69 21.70 -7.96
CA LYS A 327 -7.35 22.61 -6.99
C LYS A 327 -7.00 22.33 -5.51
N GLY A 328 -6.09 21.39 -5.25
CA GLY A 328 -5.63 21.05 -3.88
C GLY A 328 -6.73 20.43 -3.01
N TYR A 329 -6.60 20.57 -1.68
CA TYR A 329 -7.49 19.95 -0.68
C TYR A 329 -8.69 20.80 -0.27
N HIS A 330 -8.83 22.00 -0.81
CA HIS A 330 -9.79 23.01 -0.30
C HIS A 330 -11.00 23.27 -1.21
N SER A 331 -11.14 22.53 -2.31
CA SER A 331 -12.23 22.70 -3.26
C SER A 331 -13.20 21.53 -3.25
N GLY A 332 -14.49 21.82 -3.09
CA GLY A 332 -15.57 20.84 -3.12
C GLY A 332 -15.76 20.07 -1.80
N THR A 333 -16.58 19.01 -1.85
CA THR A 333 -16.79 18.10 -0.71
C THR A 333 -15.50 17.29 -0.46
N PRO A 334 -14.97 17.27 0.77
CA PRO A 334 -13.76 16.50 1.08
C PRO A 334 -13.96 15.02 0.79
N ARG A 335 -13.06 14.44 -0.01
CA ARG A 335 -12.98 13.00 -0.27
C ARG A 335 -11.82 12.42 0.50
N TYR A 336 -11.99 11.21 1.01
CA TYR A 336 -10.99 10.55 1.81
C TYR A 336 -10.70 9.16 1.27
N MET A 337 -9.43 8.78 1.27
CA MET A 337 -9.01 7.40 1.20
C MET A 337 -8.85 6.88 2.63
N VAL A 338 -9.59 5.84 2.96
CA VAL A 338 -9.46 5.11 4.23
C VAL A 338 -8.76 3.80 3.95
N SER A 339 -7.77 3.46 4.75
CA SER A 339 -6.99 2.24 4.53
C SER A 339 -6.61 1.54 5.82
N PHE A 340 -6.31 0.26 5.69
CA PHE A 340 -5.61 -0.54 6.69
C PHE A 340 -4.55 -1.38 5.97
N CYS A 341 -3.34 -1.39 6.49
CA CYS A 341 -2.29 -2.30 6.03
C CYS A 341 -1.69 -3.02 7.24
N GLY A 342 -1.54 -4.33 7.14
CA GLY A 342 -1.08 -5.14 8.26
C GLY A 342 -0.83 -6.59 7.90
N TYR A 343 -0.63 -7.43 8.91
CA TYR A 343 -0.32 -8.84 8.75
C TYR A 343 -0.88 -9.69 9.90
N TYR A 344 -1.01 -10.97 9.65
CA TYR A 344 -1.56 -11.95 10.60
C TYR A 344 -1.05 -13.38 10.30
N PRO A 345 -0.99 -14.27 11.34
CA PRO A 345 -0.97 -13.97 12.78
C PRO A 345 0.18 -13.01 13.13
N SER A 346 0.02 -12.22 14.21
CA SER A 346 1.04 -11.24 14.63
C SER A 346 2.35 -11.91 15.04
N GLU A 347 2.25 -13.06 15.72
CA GLU A 347 3.37 -13.80 16.29
C GLU A 347 4.16 -14.61 15.25
N ALA A 348 3.48 -15.10 14.21
CA ALA A 348 4.07 -15.88 13.12
C ALA A 348 3.37 -15.53 11.80
N PRO A 349 3.72 -14.38 11.20
CA PRO A 349 3.00 -13.85 10.07
C PRO A 349 2.99 -14.78 8.85
N LYS A 350 1.80 -15.13 8.38
CA LYS A 350 1.60 -15.92 7.17
C LYS A 350 1.14 -15.08 6.00
N TYR A 351 0.30 -14.10 6.29
CA TYR A 351 -0.26 -13.21 5.27
C TYR A 351 -0.14 -11.76 5.70
N SER A 352 0.16 -10.90 4.75
CA SER A 352 -0.03 -9.47 4.85
C SER A 352 -1.23 -9.05 3.98
N THR A 353 -1.90 -7.98 4.39
CA THR A 353 -3.08 -7.47 3.68
C THR A 353 -3.09 -5.95 3.64
N ILE A 354 -3.62 -5.40 2.55
CA ILE A 354 -4.01 -4.00 2.46
C ILE A 354 -5.46 -3.91 2.00
N VAL A 355 -6.19 -2.99 2.60
CA VAL A 355 -7.56 -2.63 2.22
C VAL A 355 -7.62 -1.11 2.10
N CYS A 356 -8.16 -0.63 1.00
CA CYS A 356 -8.36 0.79 0.73
C CYS A 356 -9.79 1.03 0.24
#